data_d8dadc92101daf6aaf5570f121242567
#
_entry.id   d8dadc92101daf6aaf5570f121242567
#
_cell.length_a   1.000
_cell.length_b   1.000
_cell.length_c   1.000
_cell.angle_alpha   90.00
_cell.angle_beta   90.00
_cell.angle_gamma   90.00
#
_symmetry.space_group_name_H-M   'P 1'
#
loop_
_entity.id
_entity.type
_entity.pdbx_description
1 polymer ?
#
loop_
_entity_poly.entity_id
_entity_poly.type
_entity_poly.pdbx_seq_one_letter_code
_entity_poly.pdbx_strand_id
1 'polypeptide(L)'
;MEHSNHKLIILSRDGVINEHRDGFVTTPDEWVAIDGSLNALAKLNQANFRVVVATNQPGIMLGKLTISNLNAIHQKMHAEVEAAGGQIEAIFFCPHSADACCTCRKPSPTMLKDIAERFDVRLDEVVYVGDTINDMHAAKAVGCHPYLVLTGQGGATYAAGELPDE
;
A
#
# COMPACT_ATOMS: atom_id res chain seq x y z
N MET A 1 22.10 22.05 -8.15
CA MET A 1 21.41 20.73 -8.25
C MET A 1 19.95 21.00 -7.93
N GLU A 2 19.10 20.98 -8.95
CA GLU A 2 17.66 21.08 -8.72
C GLU A 2 17.23 19.82 -7.97
N HIS A 3 16.87 19.97 -6.71
CA HIS A 3 16.13 18.93 -6.01
C HIS A 3 14.83 18.76 -6.78
N SER A 4 14.72 17.65 -7.49
CA SER A 4 13.49 17.22 -8.15
C SER A 4 12.39 17.21 -7.08
N ASN A 5 11.47 18.16 -7.16
CA ASN A 5 10.39 18.36 -6.18
C ASN A 5 9.28 17.31 -6.39
N HIS A 6 9.68 16.02 -6.51
CA HIS A 6 8.75 14.91 -6.61
C HIS A 6 8.29 14.52 -5.20
N LYS A 7 7.03 14.75 -4.93
CA LYS A 7 6.38 14.30 -3.70
C LYS A 7 6.19 12.79 -3.73
N LEU A 8 6.41 12.11 -2.60
CA LEU A 8 6.13 10.68 -2.46
C LEU A 8 4.73 10.48 -1.87
N ILE A 9 4.01 9.49 -2.39
CA ILE A 9 2.80 8.95 -1.80
C ILE A 9 2.94 7.44 -1.62
N ILE A 10 2.55 6.93 -0.47
CA ILE A 10 2.57 5.50 -0.16
C ILE A 10 1.13 4.99 -0.17
N LEU A 11 0.87 3.92 -0.91
CA LEU A 11 -0.42 3.28 -0.98
C LEU A 11 -0.34 1.87 -0.40
N SER A 12 -1.35 1.46 0.36
CA SER A 12 -1.61 0.03 0.57
C SER A 12 -2.09 -0.58 -0.75
N ARG A 13 -2.05 -1.92 -0.88
CA ARG A 13 -2.46 -2.59 -2.12
C ARG A 13 -3.92 -3.03 -2.05
N ASP A 14 -4.19 -4.07 -1.24
CA ASP A 14 -5.54 -4.63 -1.08
C ASP A 14 -6.45 -3.61 -0.41
N GLY A 15 -7.63 -3.42 -0.96
CA GLY A 15 -8.60 -2.42 -0.48
C GLY A 15 -8.33 -0.99 -0.93
N VAL A 16 -7.20 -0.70 -1.55
CA VAL A 16 -6.81 0.63 -2.09
C VAL A 16 -6.66 0.59 -3.62
N ILE A 17 -5.80 -0.29 -4.13
CA ILE A 17 -5.56 -0.44 -5.57
C ILE A 17 -6.45 -1.54 -6.15
N ASN A 18 -6.52 -2.69 -5.47
CA ASN A 18 -7.33 -3.82 -5.86
C ASN A 18 -8.36 -4.17 -4.78
N GLU A 19 -9.41 -4.88 -5.22
CA GLU A 19 -10.46 -5.37 -4.34
C GLU A 19 -9.89 -6.24 -3.23
N HIS A 20 -10.43 -6.07 -2.02
CA HIS A 20 -10.10 -6.92 -0.88
C HIS A 20 -10.74 -8.31 -1.03
N ARG A 21 -10.01 -9.35 -0.61
CA ARG A 21 -10.51 -10.74 -0.55
C ARG A 21 -10.19 -11.35 0.80
N ASP A 22 -11.17 -11.95 1.44
CA ASP A 22 -11.01 -12.60 2.76
C ASP A 22 -10.00 -13.77 2.73
N GLY A 23 -9.93 -14.50 1.62
CA GLY A 23 -8.97 -15.59 1.40
C GLY A 23 -7.64 -15.17 0.79
N PHE A 24 -7.34 -13.88 0.77
CA PHE A 24 -6.23 -13.22 0.07
C PHE A 24 -6.35 -13.29 -1.45
N VAL A 25 -5.59 -12.45 -2.14
CA VAL A 25 -5.33 -12.57 -3.57
C VAL A 25 -4.14 -13.50 -3.74
N THR A 26 -4.36 -14.70 -4.25
CA THR A 26 -3.35 -15.75 -4.35
C THR A 26 -2.90 -16.08 -5.76
N THR A 27 -3.65 -15.61 -6.75
CA THR A 27 -3.33 -15.76 -8.18
C THR A 27 -3.59 -14.46 -8.93
N PRO A 28 -2.97 -14.23 -10.10
CA PRO A 28 -3.25 -13.05 -10.93
C PRO A 28 -4.73 -12.91 -11.33
N ASP A 29 -5.44 -14.02 -11.57
CA ASP A 29 -6.86 -13.98 -11.96
C ASP A 29 -7.75 -13.44 -10.84
N GLU A 30 -7.34 -13.58 -9.59
CA GLU A 30 -8.06 -13.04 -8.43
C GLU A 30 -7.78 -11.56 -8.16
N TRP A 31 -6.74 -11.00 -8.80
CA TRP A 31 -6.43 -9.59 -8.66
C TRP A 31 -7.32 -8.77 -9.59
N VAL A 32 -8.16 -7.94 -9.01
CA VAL A 32 -9.11 -7.06 -9.71
C VAL A 32 -8.94 -5.65 -9.18
N ALA A 33 -8.64 -4.70 -10.06
CA ALA A 33 -8.52 -3.30 -9.68
C ALA A 33 -9.87 -2.75 -9.16
N ILE A 34 -9.82 -1.93 -8.12
CA ILE A 34 -10.97 -1.16 -7.68
C ILE A 34 -11.33 -0.14 -8.76
N ASP A 35 -12.62 0.01 -9.06
CA ASP A 35 -13.09 0.98 -10.04
C ASP A 35 -12.57 2.39 -9.72
N GLY A 36 -11.93 3.02 -10.71
CA GLY A 36 -11.32 4.34 -10.59
C GLY A 36 -9.92 4.38 -9.96
N SER A 37 -9.43 3.31 -9.32
CA SER A 37 -8.13 3.33 -8.62
C SER A 37 -6.95 3.51 -9.57
N LEU A 38 -6.95 2.84 -10.72
CA LEU A 38 -5.89 2.97 -11.72
C LEU A 38 -5.84 4.39 -12.31
N ASN A 39 -7.00 4.96 -12.55
CA ASN A 39 -7.13 6.33 -13.06
C ASN A 39 -6.65 7.36 -12.04
N ALA A 40 -6.98 7.15 -10.75
CA ALA A 40 -6.50 8.00 -9.66
C ALA A 40 -4.99 7.94 -9.53
N LEU A 41 -4.40 6.74 -9.67
CA LEU A 41 -2.96 6.54 -9.63
C LEU A 41 -2.25 7.27 -10.78
N ALA A 42 -2.79 7.17 -12.01
CA ALA A 42 -2.29 7.92 -13.15
C ALA A 42 -2.34 9.44 -12.92
N LYS A 43 -3.42 9.96 -12.32
CA LYS A 43 -3.54 11.38 -11.95
C LYS A 43 -2.53 11.80 -10.89
N LEU A 44 -2.21 10.96 -9.92
CA LEU A 44 -1.16 11.22 -8.94
C LEU A 44 0.20 11.39 -9.62
N ASN A 45 0.55 10.50 -10.55
CA ASN A 45 1.78 10.64 -11.33
C ASN A 45 1.81 11.92 -12.17
N GLN A 46 0.70 12.29 -12.82
CA GLN A 46 0.58 13.55 -13.57
C GLN A 46 0.74 14.78 -12.67
N ALA A 47 0.38 14.67 -11.40
CA ALA A 47 0.58 15.71 -10.39
C ALA A 47 1.98 15.65 -9.72
N ASN A 48 2.93 14.94 -10.33
CA ASN A 48 4.31 14.75 -9.86
C ASN A 48 4.46 13.99 -8.55
N PHE A 49 3.51 13.13 -8.20
CA PHE A 49 3.69 12.18 -7.12
C PHE A 49 4.38 10.91 -7.62
N ARG A 50 5.41 10.49 -6.90
CA ARG A 50 6.01 9.16 -7.02
C ARG A 50 5.18 8.21 -6.18
N VAL A 51 4.72 7.11 -6.75
CA VAL A 51 3.86 6.14 -6.07
C VAL A 51 4.65 4.92 -5.64
N VAL A 52 4.57 4.59 -4.36
CA VAL A 52 5.17 3.39 -3.75
C VAL A 52 4.08 2.61 -3.02
N VAL A 53 4.15 1.29 -3.08
CA VAL A 53 3.22 0.40 -2.40
C VAL A 53 3.85 -0.19 -1.14
N ALA A 54 3.10 -0.21 -0.03
CA ALA A 54 3.46 -0.89 1.21
C ALA A 54 2.32 -1.82 1.63
N THR A 55 2.51 -3.14 1.54
CA THR A 55 1.44 -4.11 1.70
C THR A 55 1.81 -5.27 2.64
N ASN A 56 0.88 -5.64 3.54
CA ASN A 56 0.97 -6.90 4.28
C ASN A 56 0.47 -8.05 3.40
N GLN A 57 1.26 -9.12 3.27
CA GLN A 57 0.93 -10.31 2.50
C GLN A 57 1.11 -11.60 3.34
N PRO A 58 0.29 -11.78 4.37
CA PRO A 58 0.44 -12.89 5.32
C PRO A 58 0.16 -14.26 4.68
N GLY A 59 -0.50 -14.29 3.55
CA GLY A 59 -0.75 -15.51 2.77
C GLY A 59 0.52 -16.31 2.45
N ILE A 60 1.67 -15.63 2.36
CA ILE A 60 2.96 -16.30 2.11
C ILE A 60 3.33 -17.18 3.30
N MET A 61 3.41 -16.64 4.51
CA MET A 61 3.74 -17.42 5.71
C MET A 61 2.69 -18.49 6.01
N LEU A 62 1.43 -18.21 5.69
CA LEU A 62 0.31 -19.15 5.87
C LEU A 62 0.27 -20.26 4.80
N GLY A 63 1.20 -20.26 3.83
CA GLY A 63 1.28 -21.26 2.77
C GLY A 63 0.15 -21.18 1.73
N LYS A 64 -0.58 -20.07 1.68
CA LYS A 64 -1.70 -19.84 0.75
C LYS A 64 -1.28 -19.09 -0.52
N LEU A 65 -0.15 -18.39 -0.46
CA LEU A 65 0.40 -17.57 -1.55
C LEU A 65 1.89 -17.87 -1.69
N THR A 66 2.33 -18.19 -2.89
CA THR A 66 3.76 -18.36 -3.20
C THR A 66 4.39 -17.03 -3.61
N ILE A 67 5.71 -16.89 -3.43
CA ILE A 67 6.46 -15.73 -3.93
C ILE A 67 6.31 -15.61 -5.46
N SER A 68 6.31 -16.74 -6.18
CA SER A 68 6.11 -16.75 -7.63
C SER A 68 4.75 -16.16 -8.02
N ASN A 69 3.68 -16.54 -7.32
CA ASN A 69 2.35 -15.98 -7.56
C ASN A 69 2.26 -14.51 -7.15
N LEU A 70 2.88 -14.11 -6.04
CA LEU A 70 2.94 -12.70 -5.65
C LEU A 70 3.61 -11.85 -6.74
N ASN A 71 4.73 -12.32 -7.30
CA ASN A 71 5.41 -11.66 -8.41
C ASN A 71 4.51 -11.55 -9.65
N ALA A 72 3.80 -12.62 -10.00
CA ALA A 72 2.86 -12.63 -11.12
C ALA A 72 1.68 -11.66 -10.91
N ILE A 73 1.15 -11.59 -9.69
CA ILE A 73 0.11 -10.62 -9.29
C ILE A 73 0.64 -9.19 -9.47
N HIS A 74 1.84 -8.91 -8.98
CA HIS A 74 2.45 -7.58 -9.10
C HIS A 74 2.81 -7.22 -10.54
N GLN A 75 3.19 -8.18 -11.38
CA GLN A 75 3.38 -7.95 -12.82
C GLN A 75 2.07 -7.54 -13.50
N LYS A 76 0.95 -8.21 -13.18
CA LYS A 76 -0.37 -7.83 -13.67
C LYS A 76 -0.74 -6.42 -13.20
N MET A 77 -0.55 -6.12 -11.91
CA MET A 77 -0.81 -4.78 -11.36
C MET A 77 -0.02 -3.71 -12.12
N HIS A 78 1.29 -3.90 -12.32
CA HIS A 78 2.13 -2.97 -13.09
C HIS A 78 1.60 -2.76 -14.51
N ALA A 79 1.25 -3.86 -15.21
CA ALA A 79 0.75 -3.78 -16.58
C ALA A 79 -0.57 -2.99 -16.67
N GLU A 80 -1.50 -3.21 -15.76
CA GLU A 80 -2.79 -2.49 -15.74
C GLU A 80 -2.62 -1.01 -15.34
N VAL A 81 -1.73 -0.72 -14.39
CA VAL A 81 -1.37 0.66 -14.01
C VAL A 81 -0.75 1.40 -15.18
N GLU A 82 0.21 0.79 -15.89
CA GLU A 82 0.86 1.37 -17.07
C GLU A 82 -0.14 1.59 -18.21
N ALA A 83 -1.05 0.64 -18.45
CA ALA A 83 -2.11 0.78 -19.45
C ALA A 83 -3.06 1.95 -19.15
N ALA A 84 -3.23 2.31 -17.86
CA ALA A 84 -4.00 3.48 -17.45
C ALA A 84 -3.18 4.79 -17.48
N GLY A 85 -1.91 4.74 -17.84
CA GLY A 85 -1.00 5.90 -17.91
C GLY A 85 -0.30 6.23 -16.59
N GLY A 86 -0.29 5.31 -15.64
CA GLY A 86 0.38 5.46 -14.34
C GLY A 86 1.65 4.64 -14.22
N GLN A 87 2.32 4.75 -13.08
CA GLN A 87 3.52 4.00 -12.72
C GLN A 87 3.61 3.81 -11.21
N ILE A 88 4.00 2.61 -10.78
CA ILE A 88 4.42 2.31 -9.41
C ILE A 88 5.94 2.12 -9.41
N GLU A 89 6.65 2.87 -8.57
CA GLU A 89 8.12 2.84 -8.57
C GLU A 89 8.69 1.66 -7.77
N ALA A 90 8.05 1.27 -6.69
CA ALA A 90 8.48 0.16 -5.86
C ALA A 90 7.32 -0.44 -5.07
N ILE A 91 7.46 -1.71 -4.69
CA ILE A 91 6.54 -2.43 -3.83
C ILE A 91 7.32 -3.01 -2.66
N PHE A 92 6.93 -2.63 -1.45
CA PHE A 92 7.42 -3.19 -0.20
C PHE A 92 6.33 -4.08 0.38
N PHE A 93 6.69 -5.28 0.83
CA PHE A 93 5.70 -6.18 1.42
C PHE A 93 6.25 -6.91 2.64
N CYS A 94 5.35 -7.24 3.57
CA CYS A 94 5.63 -8.11 4.69
C CYS A 94 4.98 -9.48 4.44
N PRO A 95 5.74 -10.58 4.42
CA PRO A 95 5.21 -11.92 4.15
C PRO A 95 4.67 -12.62 5.41
N HIS A 96 4.75 -11.98 6.57
CA HIS A 96 4.49 -12.62 7.86
C HIS A 96 3.03 -12.49 8.29
N SER A 97 2.54 -13.51 9.00
CA SER A 97 1.23 -13.48 9.67
C SER A 97 1.28 -12.63 10.96
N ALA A 98 0.10 -12.35 11.54
CA ALA A 98 -0.03 -11.46 12.70
C ALA A 98 0.68 -11.98 13.96
N ASP A 99 0.83 -13.29 14.09
CA ASP A 99 1.46 -13.98 15.23
C ASP A 99 2.97 -14.20 15.07
N ALA A 100 3.56 -13.75 13.98
CA ALA A 100 4.97 -14.03 13.63
C ALA A 100 6.00 -13.16 14.35
N CYS A 101 5.64 -12.28 15.26
CA CYS A 101 6.57 -11.40 16.00
C CYS A 101 7.63 -10.70 15.11
N CYS A 102 7.30 -10.41 13.85
CA CYS A 102 8.21 -9.70 12.93
C CYS A 102 8.18 -8.19 13.18
N THR A 103 9.19 -7.49 12.68
CA THR A 103 9.28 -6.03 12.76
C THR A 103 8.69 -5.30 11.54
N CYS A 104 8.42 -6.01 10.44
CA CYS A 104 8.02 -5.37 9.18
C CYS A 104 6.51 -5.22 8.98
N ARG A 105 5.68 -6.07 9.62
CA ARG A 105 4.24 -6.06 9.44
C ARG A 105 3.59 -4.79 10.01
N LYS A 106 2.78 -4.08 9.21
CA LYS A 106 1.90 -3.01 9.72
C LYS A 106 0.96 -3.58 10.80
N PRO A 107 0.77 -2.93 11.93
CA PRO A 107 1.00 -1.51 12.24
C PRO A 107 2.43 -1.10 12.56
N SER A 108 3.43 -2.00 12.53
CA SER A 108 4.83 -1.58 12.64
C SER A 108 5.17 -0.59 11.52
N PRO A 109 5.87 0.51 11.83
CA PRO A 109 6.22 1.52 10.84
C PRO A 109 7.47 1.19 10.02
N THR A 110 8.05 0.00 10.17
CA THR A 110 9.36 -0.34 9.59
C THR A 110 9.37 -0.23 8.06
N MET A 111 8.35 -0.77 7.37
CA MET A 111 8.29 -0.63 5.91
C MET A 111 8.27 0.83 5.45
N LEU A 112 7.60 1.74 6.20
CA LEU A 112 7.55 3.15 5.86
C LEU A 112 8.91 3.82 6.07
N LYS A 113 9.65 3.43 7.11
CA LYS A 113 11.02 3.89 7.36
C LYS A 113 11.97 3.42 6.25
N ASP A 114 11.87 2.16 5.85
CA ASP A 114 12.67 1.59 4.75
C ASP A 114 12.40 2.31 3.43
N ILE A 115 11.14 2.67 3.17
CA ILE A 115 10.76 3.48 2.00
C ILE A 115 11.40 4.87 2.09
N ALA A 116 11.30 5.53 3.24
CA ALA A 116 11.88 6.87 3.44
C ALA A 116 13.39 6.88 3.21
N GLU A 117 14.09 5.89 3.74
CA GLU A 117 15.54 5.73 3.54
C GLU A 117 15.88 5.50 2.06
N ARG A 118 15.17 4.60 1.39
CA ARG A 118 15.42 4.26 -0.02
C ARG A 118 15.18 5.43 -0.97
N PHE A 119 14.16 6.24 -0.70
CA PHE A 119 13.75 7.35 -1.56
C PHE A 119 14.28 8.72 -1.11
N ASP A 120 15.03 8.76 -0.01
CA ASP A 120 15.58 9.98 0.59
C ASP A 120 14.50 11.05 0.80
N VAL A 121 13.42 10.68 1.50
CA VAL A 121 12.27 11.55 1.78
C VAL A 121 12.01 11.68 3.28
N ARG A 122 11.43 12.81 3.67
CA ARG A 122 10.94 13.03 5.03
C ARG A 122 9.51 12.50 5.15
N LEU A 123 9.26 11.66 6.14
CA LEU A 123 7.96 11.02 6.34
C LEU A 123 6.85 12.00 6.73
N ASP A 124 7.19 13.13 7.35
CA ASP A 124 6.25 14.20 7.67
C ASP A 124 5.76 15.00 6.43
N GLU A 125 6.34 14.74 5.27
CA GLU A 125 5.90 15.29 3.97
C GLU A 125 5.18 14.24 3.11
N VAL A 126 5.07 13.00 3.61
CA VAL A 126 4.52 11.86 2.85
C VAL A 126 3.06 11.61 3.22
N VAL A 127 2.23 11.44 2.21
CA VAL A 127 0.86 10.96 2.34
C VAL A 127 0.85 9.42 2.31
N TYR A 128 0.11 8.81 3.23
CA TYR A 128 -0.14 7.39 3.26
C TYR A 128 -1.64 7.10 3.06
N VAL A 129 -1.98 6.26 2.11
CA VAL A 129 -3.36 5.85 1.83
C VAL A 129 -3.56 4.38 2.17
N GLY A 130 -4.52 4.10 3.02
CA GLY A 130 -4.86 2.75 3.46
C GLY A 130 -6.34 2.54 3.73
N ASP A 131 -6.75 1.31 3.99
CA ASP A 131 -8.12 0.92 4.30
C ASP A 131 -8.26 0.26 5.67
N THR A 132 -7.15 0.00 6.39
CA THR A 132 -7.16 -0.68 7.68
C THR A 132 -6.66 0.22 8.81
N ILE A 133 -7.04 -0.13 10.05
CA ILE A 133 -6.52 0.53 11.24
C ILE A 133 -5.00 0.38 11.35
N ASN A 134 -4.44 -0.76 10.91
CA ASN A 134 -3.00 -1.00 10.90
C ASN A 134 -2.26 -0.04 9.97
N ASP A 135 -2.88 0.33 8.84
CA ASP A 135 -2.35 1.37 7.94
C ASP A 135 -2.27 2.72 8.63
N MET A 136 -3.34 3.10 9.29
CA MET A 136 -3.45 4.39 9.97
C MET A 136 -2.44 4.51 11.12
N HIS A 137 -2.31 3.46 11.94
CA HIS A 137 -1.33 3.43 13.03
C HIS A 137 0.12 3.46 12.51
N ALA A 138 0.43 2.70 11.46
CA ALA A 138 1.78 2.70 10.88
C ALA A 138 2.17 4.09 10.36
N ALA A 139 1.27 4.77 9.68
CA ALA A 139 1.49 6.12 9.15
C ALA A 139 1.68 7.16 10.28
N LYS A 140 0.79 7.16 11.26
CA LYS A 140 0.87 8.07 12.41
C LYS A 140 2.16 7.89 13.21
N ALA A 141 2.60 6.65 13.42
CA ALA A 141 3.81 6.34 14.20
C ALA A 141 5.08 7.00 13.66
N VAL A 142 5.10 7.41 12.41
CA VAL A 142 6.25 8.05 11.74
C VAL A 142 5.97 9.47 11.24
N GLY A 143 4.81 10.02 11.57
CA GLY A 143 4.41 11.38 11.19
C GLY A 143 3.95 11.54 9.75
N CYS A 144 3.68 10.44 9.02
CA CYS A 144 3.01 10.52 7.72
C CYS A 144 1.58 11.06 7.87
N HIS A 145 1.08 11.66 6.80
CA HIS A 145 -0.31 12.10 6.71
C HIS A 145 -1.22 10.92 6.29
N PRO A 146 -1.98 10.30 7.21
CA PRO A 146 -2.82 9.15 6.90
C PRO A 146 -4.13 9.58 6.21
N TYR A 147 -4.49 8.87 5.16
CA TYR A 147 -5.81 8.97 4.52
C TYR A 147 -6.47 7.60 4.50
N LEU A 148 -7.63 7.50 5.14
CA LEU A 148 -8.46 6.30 5.09
C LEU A 148 -9.37 6.36 3.87
N VAL A 149 -9.27 5.36 2.97
CA VAL A 149 -10.28 5.14 1.94
C VAL A 149 -11.38 4.24 2.48
N LEU A 150 -12.60 4.39 1.98
CA LEU A 150 -13.76 3.59 2.43
C LEU A 150 -13.96 2.31 1.63
N THR A 151 -13.17 2.09 0.57
CA THR A 151 -13.09 0.84 -0.15
C THR A 151 -12.42 -0.26 0.69
N GLY A 152 -12.44 -1.49 0.22
CA GLY A 152 -11.87 -2.61 0.97
C GLY A 152 -12.48 -2.76 2.36
N GLN A 153 -11.64 -2.73 3.37
CA GLN A 153 -12.05 -2.77 4.78
C GLN A 153 -12.31 -1.37 5.38
N GLY A 154 -12.12 -0.31 4.59
CA GLY A 154 -12.14 1.06 5.09
C GLY A 154 -13.45 1.49 5.71
N GLY A 155 -14.58 1.05 5.15
CA GLY A 155 -15.90 1.31 5.75
C GLY A 155 -16.05 0.72 7.15
N ALA A 156 -15.61 -0.52 7.35
CA ALA A 156 -15.60 -1.19 8.67
C ALA A 156 -14.60 -0.53 9.63
N THR A 157 -13.42 -0.16 9.13
CA THR A 157 -12.40 0.56 9.91
C THR A 157 -12.93 1.89 10.42
N TYR A 158 -13.60 2.65 9.57
CA TYR A 158 -14.22 3.93 9.95
C TYR A 158 -15.34 3.74 10.99
N ALA A 159 -16.20 2.74 10.78
CA ALA A 159 -17.34 2.46 11.67
C ALA A 159 -16.89 1.98 13.06
N ALA A 160 -15.73 1.34 13.18
CA ALA A 160 -15.17 0.93 14.47
C ALA A 160 -14.75 2.10 15.36
N GLY A 161 -14.45 3.28 14.78
CA GLY A 161 -14.15 4.50 15.53
C GLY A 161 -12.85 4.49 16.32
N GLU A 162 -11.94 3.57 16.03
CA GLU A 162 -10.65 3.41 16.72
C GLU A 162 -9.49 4.10 15.96
N LEU A 163 -9.82 5.11 15.14
CA LEU A 163 -8.81 5.83 14.37
C LEU A 163 -7.90 6.63 15.31
N PRO A 164 -6.59 6.71 15.00
CA PRO A 164 -5.69 7.55 15.78
C PRO A 164 -6.12 9.02 15.70
N ASP A 165 -5.99 9.74 16.80
CA ASP A 165 -6.28 11.18 16.87
C ASP A 165 -5.54 11.98 15.80
N GLU A 166 -6.12 13.08 15.35
CA GLU A 166 -5.54 13.99 14.34
C GLU A 166 -4.20 14.60 14.77
#